data_34d31fed1a646dd8e634308f3a7af13e
#
_entry.id   34d31fed1a646dd8e634308f3a7af13e
#
_cell.length_a   1.000
_cell.length_b   1.000
_cell.length_c   1.000
_cell.angle_alpha   90.00
_cell.angle_beta   90.00
_cell.angle_gamma   90.00
#
_symmetry.space_group_name_H-M   'P 1'
#
loop_
_entity.id
_entity.type
_entity.pdbx_description
1 polymer ?
#
loop_
_entity_poly.entity_id
_entity_poly.type
_entity_poly.pdbx_seq_one_letter_code
_entity_poly.pdbx_strand_id
1 'polypeptide(L)'
;QAVENTREMVLQYRNHPSIVLWGVRINESQDDDELYRRTNAAAHELDPSRATSGVRFLEKSRLLEDVYAYNDFSHTGDNAGCKPKHAVMSSRKKALLISEHNGHMYPTKAYDTWSHRQAQALRHARVQSDAAADGGHVGCFGWCMFDYPTHKDFGSGDRVCYHGVMDAFRNPKPAAALYASQGEGTTVLTACTPMDIGDYPGGQIGDSAVLTNADSVRLYKNGNYVTTLRTGDYPGLPHPPMILDDIIGELLETQEGFDEKKADLLRACLLAVRKHGLAHLPPADLARMGVAMTKYGLTFADAQKLYGKYVGNWGGEATVWRLDALKGGKVTSSVTLCPSAQLQLEGPTSHTELPEGDTYGM
;
A
#
# COMPACT_ATOMS: atom_id res chain seq x y z
N GLN A 1 -7.26 29.12 -28.59
CA GLN A 1 -8.11 28.17 -27.86
C GLN A 1 -7.60 27.91 -26.44
N ALA A 2 -6.38 27.37 -26.21
CA ALA A 2 -5.90 27.02 -24.87
C ALA A 2 -5.93 28.21 -23.87
N VAL A 3 -5.51 29.42 -24.28
CA VAL A 3 -5.56 30.61 -23.44
C VAL A 3 -7.01 30.98 -23.07
N GLU A 4 -7.94 30.85 -24.02
CA GLU A 4 -9.35 31.13 -23.77
C GLU A 4 -9.97 30.10 -22.81
N ASN A 5 -9.70 28.83 -23.03
CA ASN A 5 -10.12 27.78 -22.11
C ASN A 5 -9.59 28.02 -20.67
N THR A 6 -8.36 28.54 -20.53
CA THR A 6 -7.82 28.93 -19.22
C THR A 6 -8.62 30.08 -18.62
N ARG A 7 -8.97 31.10 -19.41
CA ARG A 7 -9.79 32.23 -18.94
C ARG A 7 -11.18 31.76 -18.48
N GLU A 8 -11.86 30.99 -19.28
CA GLU A 8 -13.18 30.43 -18.97
C GLU A 8 -13.14 29.59 -17.69
N MET A 9 -12.17 28.68 -17.55
CA MET A 9 -11.99 27.87 -16.36
C MET A 9 -11.83 28.75 -15.09
N VAL A 10 -10.95 29.73 -15.13
CA VAL A 10 -10.72 30.60 -13.97
C VAL A 10 -11.96 31.43 -13.65
N LEU A 11 -12.61 32.03 -14.65
CA LEU A 11 -13.84 32.82 -14.45
C LEU A 11 -14.97 31.98 -13.84
N GLN A 12 -15.13 30.76 -14.32
CA GLN A 12 -16.18 29.86 -13.85
C GLN A 12 -15.96 29.41 -12.41
N TYR A 13 -14.72 29.14 -12.01
CA TYR A 13 -14.44 28.42 -10.76
C TYR A 13 -13.72 29.25 -9.69
N ARG A 14 -13.25 30.46 -9.95
CA ARG A 14 -12.47 31.27 -8.99
C ARG A 14 -13.18 31.55 -7.66
N ASN A 15 -14.51 31.45 -7.61
CA ASN A 15 -15.29 31.67 -6.39
C ASN A 15 -15.41 30.37 -5.54
N HIS A 16 -14.82 29.24 -5.95
CA HIS A 16 -14.81 28.01 -5.18
C HIS A 16 -13.60 27.97 -4.22
N PRO A 17 -13.83 28.00 -2.90
CA PRO A 17 -12.74 28.06 -1.91
C PRO A 17 -11.89 26.78 -1.88
N SER A 18 -12.40 25.66 -2.37
CA SER A 18 -11.68 24.38 -2.46
C SER A 18 -10.59 24.36 -3.55
N ILE A 19 -10.59 25.33 -4.48
CA ILE A 19 -9.53 25.43 -5.47
C ILE A 19 -8.36 26.17 -4.84
N VAL A 20 -7.18 25.52 -4.82
CA VAL A 20 -5.96 26.08 -4.23
C VAL A 20 -4.89 26.45 -5.27
N LEU A 21 -4.99 25.90 -6.48
CA LEU A 21 -3.97 25.99 -7.53
C LEU A 21 -4.59 25.91 -8.91
N TRP A 22 -4.16 26.76 -9.86
CA TRP A 22 -4.58 26.70 -11.26
C TRP A 22 -3.60 25.88 -12.09
N GLY A 23 -4.09 24.82 -12.74
CA GLY A 23 -3.33 24.08 -13.76
C GLY A 23 -3.42 24.79 -15.12
N VAL A 24 -2.33 25.41 -15.57
CA VAL A 24 -2.33 26.28 -16.76
C VAL A 24 -1.52 25.71 -17.92
N ARG A 25 -1.13 24.44 -17.83
CA ARG A 25 -0.36 23.72 -18.86
C ARG A 25 -1.09 22.46 -19.28
N ILE A 26 -0.95 22.08 -20.56
CA ILE A 26 -1.46 20.83 -21.11
C ILE A 26 -0.58 19.69 -20.62
N ASN A 27 -1.20 18.68 -19.99
CA ASN A 27 -0.49 17.51 -19.48
C ASN A 27 0.29 16.80 -20.59
N GLU A 28 1.49 16.32 -20.26
CA GLU A 28 2.39 15.55 -21.16
C GLU A 28 2.71 16.23 -22.50
N SER A 29 2.56 17.55 -22.56
CA SER A 29 2.96 18.34 -23.73
C SER A 29 4.43 18.71 -23.69
N GLN A 30 5.01 18.98 -24.84
CA GLN A 30 6.32 19.58 -24.97
C GLN A 30 6.34 21.02 -24.45
N ASP A 31 7.52 21.58 -24.20
CA ASP A 31 7.66 22.98 -23.81
C ASP A 31 7.24 23.92 -24.95
N ASP A 32 6.41 24.90 -24.64
CA ASP A 32 6.05 26.04 -25.46
C ASP A 32 5.99 27.27 -24.57
N ASP A 33 7.12 27.98 -24.52
CA ASP A 33 7.29 29.14 -23.62
C ASP A 33 6.28 30.26 -23.93
N GLU A 34 5.92 30.48 -25.18
CA GLU A 34 4.99 31.53 -25.53
C GLU A 34 3.57 31.18 -25.09
N LEU A 35 3.11 29.98 -25.40
CA LEU A 35 1.80 29.50 -25.01
C LEU A 35 1.66 29.53 -23.49
N TYR A 36 2.60 28.93 -22.75
CA TYR A 36 2.50 28.80 -21.30
C TYR A 36 2.73 30.10 -20.53
N ARG A 37 3.45 31.06 -21.10
CA ARG A 37 3.48 32.42 -20.55
C ARG A 37 2.14 33.11 -20.66
N ARG A 38 1.42 32.89 -21.76
CA ARG A 38 0.09 33.48 -22.00
C ARG A 38 -0.99 32.85 -21.12
N THR A 39 -1.02 31.51 -20.98
CA THR A 39 -1.98 30.83 -20.09
C THR A 39 -1.75 31.20 -18.63
N ASN A 40 -0.49 31.28 -18.20
CA ASN A 40 -0.11 31.71 -16.85
C ASN A 40 -0.55 33.15 -16.57
N ALA A 41 -0.27 34.06 -17.49
CA ALA A 41 -0.67 35.48 -17.39
C ALA A 41 -2.19 35.61 -17.32
N ALA A 42 -2.94 34.87 -18.15
CA ALA A 42 -4.40 34.87 -18.16
C ALA A 42 -5.01 34.42 -16.83
N ALA A 43 -4.44 33.39 -16.20
CA ALA A 43 -4.89 32.93 -14.88
C ALA A 43 -4.64 33.98 -13.80
N HIS A 44 -3.45 34.56 -13.73
CA HIS A 44 -3.13 35.62 -12.74
C HIS A 44 -3.89 36.92 -12.94
N GLU A 45 -4.22 37.28 -14.19
CA GLU A 45 -5.05 38.46 -14.49
C GLU A 45 -6.45 38.30 -13.90
N LEU A 46 -7.01 37.09 -13.95
CA LEU A 46 -8.38 36.81 -13.53
C LEU A 46 -8.49 36.40 -12.05
N ASP A 47 -7.43 35.85 -11.50
CA ASP A 47 -7.31 35.46 -10.09
C ASP A 47 -5.88 35.59 -9.59
N PRO A 48 -5.49 36.76 -9.10
CA PRO A 48 -4.16 37.02 -8.56
C PRO A 48 -3.94 36.40 -7.17
N SER A 49 -4.98 35.81 -6.58
CA SER A 49 -4.93 35.28 -5.21
C SER A 49 -4.37 33.86 -5.14
N ARG A 50 -4.44 33.09 -6.24
CA ARG A 50 -3.99 31.69 -6.30
C ARG A 50 -2.75 31.52 -7.15
N ALA A 51 -1.90 30.62 -6.73
CA ALA A 51 -0.73 30.22 -7.48
C ALA A 51 -1.11 29.41 -8.73
N THR A 52 -0.22 29.40 -9.71
CA THR A 52 -0.35 28.60 -10.92
C THR A 52 0.61 27.43 -10.92
N SER A 53 0.25 26.39 -11.66
CA SER A 53 1.06 25.19 -11.87
C SER A 53 0.88 24.66 -13.30
N GLY A 54 1.77 23.78 -13.71
CA GLY A 54 1.65 23.14 -15.01
C GLY A 54 2.29 21.76 -14.98
N VAL A 55 1.46 20.74 -15.23
CA VAL A 55 1.88 19.36 -15.23
C VAL A 55 2.80 19.06 -16.40
N ARG A 56 3.92 18.40 -16.16
CA ARG A 56 4.88 18.00 -17.18
C ARG A 56 5.60 16.70 -16.83
N PHE A 57 6.10 16.02 -17.84
CA PHE A 57 7.01 14.88 -17.72
C PHE A 57 8.47 15.24 -17.99
N LEU A 58 8.73 16.47 -18.42
CA LEU A 58 10.05 16.96 -18.77
C LEU A 58 10.81 17.41 -17.51
N GLU A 59 12.04 16.95 -17.36
CA GLU A 59 12.96 17.41 -16.33
C GLU A 59 13.68 18.68 -16.79
N LYS A 60 14.05 19.54 -15.84
CA LYS A 60 14.79 20.79 -16.11
C LYS A 60 14.10 21.72 -17.11
N SER A 61 12.83 21.51 -17.34
CA SER A 61 11.99 22.39 -18.12
C SER A 61 11.92 23.78 -17.49
N ARG A 62 11.69 24.81 -18.32
CA ARG A 62 11.59 26.17 -17.82
C ARG A 62 10.33 26.34 -17.01
N LEU A 63 10.48 26.83 -15.77
CA LEU A 63 9.35 27.13 -14.90
C LEU A 63 8.83 28.55 -15.21
N LEU A 64 7.65 28.64 -15.78
CA LEU A 64 6.92 29.89 -16.04
C LEU A 64 5.82 30.12 -15.02
N GLU A 65 5.37 29.05 -14.37
CA GLU A 65 4.36 29.01 -13.33
C GLU A 65 4.98 29.23 -11.93
N ASP A 66 4.13 29.27 -10.90
CA ASP A 66 4.62 29.44 -9.52
C ASP A 66 5.12 28.12 -8.93
N VAL A 67 4.46 27.00 -9.26
CA VAL A 67 4.78 25.65 -8.78
C VAL A 67 5.15 24.75 -9.94
N TYR A 68 6.26 24.03 -9.83
CA TYR A 68 6.65 23.01 -10.80
C TYR A 68 5.88 21.73 -10.51
N ALA A 69 4.98 21.30 -11.39
CA ALA A 69 4.29 20.03 -11.28
C ALA A 69 4.93 19.01 -12.24
N TYR A 70 5.21 17.82 -11.73
CA TYR A 70 5.94 16.77 -12.43
C TYR A 70 5.25 15.41 -12.27
N ASN A 71 5.05 14.72 -13.41
CA ASN A 71 4.62 13.33 -13.41
C ASN A 71 5.86 12.45 -13.22
N ASP A 72 5.96 11.78 -12.07
CA ASP A 72 7.10 10.94 -11.73
C ASP A 72 6.74 9.46 -11.85
N PHE A 73 7.29 8.82 -12.88
CA PHE A 73 7.16 7.39 -13.14
C PHE A 73 8.48 6.63 -12.93
N SER A 74 9.36 7.15 -12.08
CA SER A 74 10.67 6.53 -11.84
C SER A 74 10.62 5.30 -10.93
N HIS A 75 9.58 5.14 -10.11
CA HIS A 75 9.44 4.02 -9.19
C HIS A 75 9.00 2.75 -9.93
N THR A 76 9.89 1.74 -9.97
CA THR A 76 9.64 0.43 -10.61
C THR A 76 9.41 -0.72 -9.62
N GLY A 77 9.41 -0.42 -8.31
CA GLY A 77 9.19 -1.41 -7.23
C GLY A 77 10.39 -1.56 -6.31
N ASP A 78 11.59 -1.62 -6.87
CA ASP A 78 12.82 -1.88 -6.12
C ASP A 78 13.72 -0.65 -5.95
N ASN A 79 13.42 0.45 -6.65
CA ASN A 79 14.15 1.72 -6.56
C ASN A 79 13.47 2.70 -5.58
N ALA A 80 14.09 3.88 -5.42
CA ALA A 80 13.50 5.00 -4.69
C ALA A 80 12.12 5.38 -5.23
N GLY A 81 11.26 5.92 -4.37
CA GLY A 81 9.87 6.20 -4.72
C GLY A 81 9.68 7.29 -5.75
N CYS A 82 10.47 8.37 -5.67
CA CYS A 82 10.46 9.46 -6.64
C CYS A 82 11.84 10.10 -6.78
N LYS A 83 12.00 10.90 -7.83
CA LYS A 83 13.24 11.64 -8.06
C LYS A 83 13.38 12.80 -7.08
N PRO A 84 14.60 13.06 -6.57
CA PRO A 84 14.82 14.20 -5.71
C PRO A 84 14.64 15.52 -6.48
N LYS A 85 14.19 16.57 -5.81
CA LYS A 85 13.87 17.87 -6.42
C LYS A 85 14.97 18.41 -7.32
N HIS A 86 16.23 18.30 -6.90
CA HIS A 86 17.36 18.82 -7.68
C HIS A 86 17.56 18.10 -9.02
N ALA A 87 17.10 16.85 -9.16
CA ALA A 87 17.12 16.13 -10.43
C ALA A 87 16.01 16.62 -11.37
N VAL A 88 14.84 16.96 -10.85
CA VAL A 88 13.66 17.34 -11.64
C VAL A 88 13.68 18.81 -12.05
N MET A 89 14.02 19.73 -11.15
CA MET A 89 13.96 21.16 -11.43
C MET A 89 15.23 21.92 -11.01
N SER A 90 15.50 23.03 -11.70
CA SER A 90 16.70 23.84 -11.45
C SER A 90 16.54 24.80 -10.27
N SER A 91 15.32 25.27 -10.00
CA SER A 91 15.08 26.25 -8.94
C SER A 91 15.09 25.59 -7.56
N ARG A 92 15.95 26.10 -6.66
CA ARG A 92 15.95 25.69 -5.25
C ARG A 92 14.84 26.35 -4.42
N LYS A 93 14.33 27.51 -4.86
CA LYS A 93 13.37 28.34 -4.10
C LYS A 93 11.92 28.02 -4.39
N LYS A 94 11.60 27.55 -5.60
CA LYS A 94 10.24 27.24 -6.02
C LYS A 94 9.85 25.83 -5.57
N ALA A 95 8.55 25.62 -5.39
CA ALA A 95 7.99 24.33 -4.97
C ALA A 95 8.01 23.30 -6.10
N LEU A 96 8.19 22.03 -5.75
CA LEU A 96 7.98 20.87 -6.62
C LEU A 96 6.78 20.08 -6.10
N LEU A 97 5.81 19.83 -6.97
CA LEU A 97 4.66 18.98 -6.74
C LEU A 97 4.76 17.74 -7.63
N ILE A 98 4.68 16.54 -7.07
CA ILE A 98 4.50 15.35 -7.87
C ILE A 98 3.00 15.28 -8.22
N SER A 99 2.68 15.66 -9.46
CA SER A 99 1.30 15.77 -9.93
C SER A 99 0.68 14.44 -10.33
N GLU A 100 1.52 13.45 -10.60
CA GLU A 100 1.07 12.09 -10.90
C GLU A 100 2.17 11.09 -10.57
N HIS A 101 1.80 9.96 -9.97
CA HIS A 101 2.68 8.81 -9.78
C HIS A 101 1.90 7.49 -9.82
N ASN A 102 2.59 6.38 -9.96
CA ASN A 102 2.08 5.02 -10.09
C ASN A 102 1.31 4.79 -11.42
N GLY A 103 0.08 5.23 -11.57
CA GLY A 103 -0.70 5.13 -12.79
C GLY A 103 -0.67 3.73 -13.44
N HIS A 104 -0.40 3.70 -14.73
CA HIS A 104 -0.33 2.48 -15.54
C HIS A 104 0.85 1.55 -15.22
N MET A 105 1.77 1.93 -14.35
CA MET A 105 2.96 1.15 -14.04
C MET A 105 2.65 -0.14 -13.29
N TYR A 106 1.56 -0.18 -12.50
CA TYR A 106 1.22 -1.34 -11.69
C TYR A 106 -0.30 -1.50 -11.53
N PRO A 107 -1.01 -1.84 -12.62
CA PRO A 107 -2.46 -2.07 -12.55
C PRO A 107 -2.76 -3.28 -11.68
N THR A 108 -3.90 -3.24 -10.96
CA THR A 108 -4.27 -4.27 -10.00
C THR A 108 -5.75 -4.55 -10.06
N LYS A 109 -6.10 -5.81 -10.35
CA LYS A 109 -7.49 -6.31 -10.43
C LYS A 109 -7.91 -6.97 -9.12
N ALA A 110 -9.21 -7.09 -8.89
CA ALA A 110 -9.75 -7.71 -7.68
C ALA A 110 -9.35 -9.19 -7.52
N TYR A 111 -9.13 -9.88 -8.63
CA TYR A 111 -8.74 -11.30 -8.68
C TYR A 111 -7.23 -11.56 -8.87
N ASP A 112 -6.41 -10.50 -8.85
CA ASP A 112 -4.96 -10.69 -8.77
C ASP A 112 -4.57 -11.28 -7.42
N THR A 113 -3.40 -11.93 -7.38
CA THR A 113 -2.87 -12.49 -6.13
C THR A 113 -2.76 -11.43 -5.04
N TRP A 114 -2.91 -11.83 -3.80
CA TRP A 114 -2.79 -10.91 -2.66
C TRP A 114 -1.43 -10.21 -2.62
N SER A 115 -0.35 -10.91 -2.98
CA SER A 115 0.98 -10.31 -3.06
C SER A 115 1.05 -9.18 -4.10
N HIS A 116 0.42 -9.36 -5.27
CA HIS A 116 0.36 -8.32 -6.29
C HIS A 116 -0.48 -7.11 -5.81
N ARG A 117 -1.63 -7.37 -5.21
CA ARG A 117 -2.52 -6.33 -4.67
C ARG A 117 -1.86 -5.54 -3.53
N GLN A 118 -1.12 -6.23 -2.64
CA GLN A 118 -0.30 -5.60 -1.60
C GLN A 118 0.83 -4.75 -2.19
N ALA A 119 1.52 -5.26 -3.21
CA ALA A 119 2.62 -4.55 -3.85
C ALA A 119 2.18 -3.20 -4.44
N GLN A 120 0.95 -3.08 -4.96
CA GLN A 120 0.40 -1.78 -5.36
C GLN A 120 0.40 -0.79 -4.20
N ALA A 121 -0.14 -1.19 -3.04
CA ALA A 121 -0.19 -0.31 -1.86
C ALA A 121 1.20 0.11 -1.40
N LEU A 122 2.15 -0.83 -1.36
CA LEU A 122 3.53 -0.55 -0.93
C LEU A 122 4.29 0.34 -1.93
N ARG A 123 3.98 0.27 -3.23
CA ARG A 123 4.52 1.21 -4.24
C ARG A 123 4.02 2.63 -4.01
N HIS A 124 2.73 2.81 -3.75
CA HIS A 124 2.19 4.11 -3.34
C HIS A 124 2.83 4.62 -2.05
N ALA A 125 3.00 3.75 -1.05
CA ALA A 125 3.67 4.10 0.21
C ALA A 125 5.10 4.59 -0.02
N ARG A 126 5.85 3.92 -0.91
CA ARG A 126 7.24 4.30 -1.21
C ARG A 126 7.33 5.69 -1.83
N VAL A 127 6.52 5.97 -2.84
CA VAL A 127 6.51 7.28 -3.49
C VAL A 127 6.14 8.39 -2.51
N GLN A 128 5.09 8.20 -1.71
CA GLN A 128 4.67 9.18 -0.71
C GLN A 128 5.74 9.39 0.37
N SER A 129 6.37 8.32 0.84
CA SER A 129 7.45 8.40 1.82
C SER A 129 8.64 9.19 1.29
N ASP A 130 9.10 8.90 0.07
CA ASP A 130 10.25 9.59 -0.52
C ASP A 130 9.94 11.06 -0.81
N ALA A 131 8.76 11.36 -1.34
CA ALA A 131 8.33 12.73 -1.58
C ALA A 131 8.30 13.55 -0.28
N ALA A 132 7.81 12.97 0.82
CA ALA A 132 7.76 13.66 2.11
C ALA A 132 9.15 13.78 2.77
N ALA A 133 10.00 12.77 2.63
CA ALA A 133 11.34 12.75 3.23
C ALA A 133 12.33 13.70 2.53
N ASP A 134 12.19 13.97 1.24
CA ASP A 134 13.10 14.83 0.48
C ASP A 134 13.08 16.31 0.93
N GLY A 135 12.00 16.75 1.58
CA GLY A 135 11.83 18.15 2.03
C GLY A 135 11.78 19.19 0.91
N GLY A 136 11.94 18.78 -0.35
CA GLY A 136 11.87 19.63 -1.54
C GLY A 136 10.53 19.57 -2.25
N HIS A 137 9.75 18.53 -1.99
CA HIS A 137 8.41 18.32 -2.51
C HIS A 137 7.36 18.96 -1.58
N VAL A 138 6.30 19.52 -2.17
CA VAL A 138 5.17 20.07 -1.40
C VAL A 138 3.97 19.15 -1.35
N GLY A 139 4.02 18.03 -2.04
CA GLY A 139 3.00 16.98 -2.03
C GLY A 139 3.13 16.05 -3.23
N CYS A 140 2.30 15.01 -3.25
CA CYS A 140 2.22 14.07 -4.36
C CYS A 140 0.77 13.58 -4.53
N PHE A 141 0.39 13.31 -5.78
CA PHE A 141 -0.90 12.74 -6.15
C PHE A 141 -0.71 11.44 -6.91
N GLY A 142 -1.33 10.37 -6.40
CA GLY A 142 -1.33 9.08 -7.09
C GLY A 142 -2.40 9.03 -8.19
N TRP A 143 -2.08 8.47 -9.31
CA TRP A 143 -3.04 8.14 -10.34
C TRP A 143 -3.49 6.68 -10.15
N CYS A 144 -4.79 6.40 -9.85
CA CYS A 144 -5.83 7.37 -9.58
C CYS A 144 -6.79 6.84 -8.49
N MET A 145 -7.91 7.52 -8.24
CA MET A 145 -8.83 7.12 -7.18
C MET A 145 -9.62 5.87 -7.54
N PHE A 146 -10.15 5.79 -8.78
CA PHE A 146 -11.01 4.69 -9.24
C PHE A 146 -10.48 4.05 -10.51
N ASP A 147 -10.73 2.74 -10.69
CA ASP A 147 -10.64 2.11 -11.99
C ASP A 147 -11.66 2.77 -12.92
N TYR A 148 -11.34 2.87 -14.21
CA TYR A 148 -12.18 3.58 -15.15
C TYR A 148 -12.16 2.96 -16.56
N PRO A 149 -13.27 3.04 -17.30
CA PRO A 149 -13.31 2.64 -18.69
C PRO A 149 -12.37 3.48 -19.56
N THR A 150 -11.73 2.87 -20.52
CA THR A 150 -10.81 3.53 -21.45
C THR A 150 -11.05 3.11 -22.90
N HIS A 151 -10.25 3.65 -23.81
CA HIS A 151 -10.37 3.33 -25.23
C HIS A 151 -9.73 1.96 -25.56
N LYS A 152 -10.04 1.46 -26.76
CA LYS A 152 -9.65 0.12 -27.22
C LYS A 152 -8.14 -0.15 -27.29
N ASP A 153 -7.34 0.89 -27.37
CA ASP A 153 -5.88 0.78 -27.55
C ASP A 153 -5.12 0.85 -26.21
N PHE A 154 -5.85 0.83 -25.10
CA PHE A 154 -5.27 0.90 -23.77
C PHE A 154 -5.70 -0.28 -22.88
N GLY A 155 -4.78 -0.77 -22.07
CA GLY A 155 -5.02 -1.88 -21.15
C GLY A 155 -4.89 -3.25 -21.80
N SER A 156 -5.43 -4.27 -21.18
CA SER A 156 -5.35 -5.68 -21.60
C SER A 156 -6.46 -6.14 -22.52
N GLY A 157 -7.13 -5.21 -23.20
CA GLY A 157 -8.23 -5.49 -24.16
C GLY A 157 -9.63 -5.46 -23.55
N ASP A 158 -9.77 -5.40 -22.24
CA ASP A 158 -11.04 -5.26 -21.52
C ASP A 158 -11.51 -3.79 -21.41
N ARG A 159 -10.73 -2.85 -21.93
CA ARG A 159 -11.03 -1.41 -21.99
C ARG A 159 -11.25 -0.79 -20.60
N VAL A 160 -10.58 -1.31 -19.61
CA VAL A 160 -10.57 -0.78 -18.24
C VAL A 160 -9.14 -0.51 -17.81
N CYS A 161 -8.89 0.68 -17.26
CA CYS A 161 -7.67 1.01 -16.55
C CYS A 161 -7.81 0.61 -15.09
N TYR A 162 -7.07 -0.41 -14.65
CA TYR A 162 -7.09 -0.92 -13.28
C TYR A 162 -6.08 -0.19 -12.37
N HIS A 163 -5.93 1.11 -12.56
CA HIS A 163 -4.94 1.95 -11.86
C HIS A 163 -5.47 2.47 -10.52
N GLY A 164 -6.78 2.37 -10.30
CA GLY A 164 -7.43 2.92 -9.14
C GLY A 164 -6.92 2.30 -7.82
N VAL A 165 -6.95 3.10 -6.76
CA VAL A 165 -6.85 2.59 -5.40
C VAL A 165 -8.16 1.97 -4.91
N MET A 166 -9.23 2.23 -5.66
CA MET A 166 -10.54 1.58 -5.57
C MET A 166 -10.93 1.04 -6.95
N ASP A 167 -11.77 0.03 -6.98
CA ASP A 167 -12.34 -0.47 -8.26
C ASP A 167 -13.38 0.50 -8.85
N ALA A 168 -13.92 0.17 -10.03
CA ALA A 168 -14.93 0.98 -10.71
C ALA A 168 -16.27 1.07 -9.94
N PHE A 169 -16.52 0.16 -9.01
CA PHE A 169 -17.69 0.13 -8.12
C PHE A 169 -17.41 0.78 -6.75
N ARG A 170 -16.22 1.38 -6.59
CA ARG A 170 -15.74 2.04 -5.37
C ARG A 170 -15.40 1.09 -4.21
N ASN A 171 -15.23 -0.21 -4.48
CA ASN A 171 -14.69 -1.11 -3.48
C ASN A 171 -13.20 -0.81 -3.26
N PRO A 172 -12.75 -0.69 -2.00
CA PRO A 172 -11.36 -0.35 -1.72
C PRO A 172 -10.41 -1.50 -2.04
N LYS A 173 -9.30 -1.19 -2.71
CA LYS A 173 -8.13 -2.05 -2.78
C LYS A 173 -7.21 -1.75 -1.57
N PRO A 174 -6.19 -2.58 -1.26
CA PRO A 174 -5.27 -2.29 -0.15
C PRO A 174 -4.66 -0.87 -0.22
N ALA A 175 -4.39 -0.35 -1.41
CA ALA A 175 -3.86 0.99 -1.59
C ALA A 175 -4.79 2.11 -1.04
N ALA A 176 -6.11 1.92 -1.05
CA ALA A 176 -7.04 2.89 -0.45
C ALA A 176 -6.84 3.01 1.07
N ALA A 177 -6.60 1.89 1.75
CA ALA A 177 -6.32 1.88 3.18
C ALA A 177 -4.99 2.57 3.53
N LEU A 178 -4.00 2.54 2.63
CA LEU A 178 -2.77 3.31 2.81
C LEU A 178 -3.07 4.81 2.92
N TYR A 179 -3.83 5.36 1.97
CA TYR A 179 -4.20 6.78 2.01
C TYR A 179 -5.03 7.12 3.25
N ALA A 180 -6.02 6.28 3.57
CA ALA A 180 -6.86 6.48 4.76
C ALA A 180 -6.06 6.44 6.06
N SER A 181 -5.03 5.60 6.14
CA SER A 181 -4.20 5.46 7.33
C SER A 181 -3.23 6.64 7.57
N GLN A 182 -3.05 7.53 6.61
CA GLN A 182 -2.18 8.71 6.83
C GLN A 182 -2.87 9.85 7.58
N GLY A 183 -4.16 9.74 7.85
CA GLY A 183 -4.94 10.73 8.62
C GLY A 183 -5.12 10.35 10.09
N GLU A 184 -5.43 11.35 10.92
CA GLU A 184 -5.62 11.20 12.38
C GLU A 184 -7.07 10.85 12.79
N GLY A 185 -7.94 10.56 11.87
CA GLY A 185 -9.35 10.27 12.13
C GLY A 185 -9.62 8.93 12.80
N THR A 186 -10.70 8.28 12.41
CA THR A 186 -11.07 6.93 12.86
C THR A 186 -9.91 5.95 12.64
N THR A 187 -9.75 5.00 13.57
CA THR A 187 -8.70 3.99 13.44
C THR A 187 -8.90 3.15 12.19
N VAL A 188 -7.93 3.19 11.29
CA VAL A 188 -7.81 2.30 10.15
C VAL A 188 -7.06 1.04 10.60
N LEU A 189 -7.54 -0.12 10.20
CA LEU A 189 -6.84 -1.39 10.42
C LEU A 189 -7.15 -2.33 9.27
N THR A 190 -6.21 -2.51 8.37
CA THR A 190 -6.37 -3.34 7.17
C THR A 190 -5.15 -4.23 6.97
N ALA A 191 -5.36 -5.54 7.03
CA ALA A 191 -4.36 -6.50 6.56
C ALA A 191 -4.40 -6.59 5.04
N CYS A 192 -3.23 -6.55 4.40
CA CYS A 192 -3.15 -6.61 2.94
C CYS A 192 -3.35 -8.02 2.36
N THR A 193 -3.39 -9.05 3.21
CA THR A 193 -3.63 -10.44 2.82
C THR A 193 -4.65 -11.08 3.77
N PRO A 194 -5.38 -12.12 3.34
CA PRO A 194 -6.30 -12.85 4.22
C PRO A 194 -5.56 -13.79 5.18
N MET A 195 -4.23 -13.88 5.12
CA MET A 195 -3.40 -14.81 5.88
C MET A 195 -3.76 -16.28 5.65
N ASP A 196 -4.15 -16.61 4.41
CA ASP A 196 -4.46 -17.95 3.98
C ASP A 196 -3.21 -18.68 3.49
N ILE A 197 -3.09 -19.96 3.83
CA ILE A 197 -2.02 -20.84 3.34
C ILE A 197 -2.35 -21.47 1.98
N GLY A 198 -3.58 -21.34 1.49
CA GLY A 198 -4.09 -22.01 0.30
C GLY A 198 -4.42 -23.50 0.50
N ASP A 199 -5.22 -24.06 -0.41
CA ASP A 199 -5.72 -25.44 -0.35
C ASP A 199 -4.81 -26.43 -1.10
N TYR A 200 -3.50 -26.32 -0.94
CA TYR A 200 -2.52 -27.19 -1.59
C TYR A 200 -1.31 -27.44 -0.69
N PRO A 201 -0.65 -28.63 -0.83
CA PRO A 201 0.54 -28.93 -0.06
C PRO A 201 1.66 -27.92 -0.32
N GLY A 202 2.29 -27.46 0.75
CA GLY A 202 3.35 -26.46 0.67
C GLY A 202 2.87 -25.01 0.57
N GLY A 203 1.57 -24.78 0.65
CA GLY A 203 1.01 -23.44 0.80
C GLY A 203 1.51 -22.76 2.08
N GLN A 204 1.74 -21.45 2.03
CA GLN A 204 2.29 -20.69 3.14
C GLN A 204 1.67 -19.29 3.17
N ILE A 205 1.52 -18.74 4.37
CA ILE A 205 1.24 -17.33 4.54
C ILE A 205 2.50 -16.56 4.15
N GLY A 206 2.43 -15.76 3.08
CA GLY A 206 3.48 -14.83 2.69
C GLY A 206 3.64 -13.67 3.69
N ASP A 207 4.69 -12.87 3.52
CA ASP A 207 4.82 -11.62 4.27
C ASP A 207 3.65 -10.70 3.94
N SER A 208 3.08 -10.09 4.98
CA SER A 208 1.94 -9.19 4.85
C SER A 208 2.26 -7.83 5.43
N ALA A 209 1.66 -6.80 4.84
CA ALA A 209 1.62 -5.48 5.43
C ALA A 209 0.27 -5.24 6.10
N VAL A 210 0.29 -4.48 7.18
CA VAL A 210 -0.89 -3.96 7.87
C VAL A 210 -0.87 -2.45 7.78
N LEU A 211 -1.92 -1.89 7.22
CA LEU A 211 -2.09 -0.45 7.02
C LEU A 211 -2.96 0.09 8.14
N THR A 212 -2.40 1.02 8.92
CA THR A 212 -3.05 1.53 10.12
C THR A 212 -2.50 2.89 10.51
N ASN A 213 -3.33 3.70 11.16
CA ASN A 213 -2.94 4.92 11.87
C ASN A 213 -2.88 4.71 13.40
N ALA A 214 -2.76 3.47 13.83
CA ALA A 214 -2.54 3.13 15.24
C ALA A 214 -1.05 3.15 15.61
N ASP A 215 -0.77 3.30 16.92
CA ASP A 215 0.61 3.34 17.42
C ASP A 215 1.29 1.96 17.31
N SER A 216 0.51 0.88 17.46
CA SER A 216 0.99 -0.50 17.38
C SER A 216 -0.14 -1.46 17.00
N VAL A 217 0.23 -2.63 16.47
CA VAL A 217 -0.70 -3.73 16.18
C VAL A 217 -0.18 -5.01 16.81
N ARG A 218 -1.04 -5.70 17.55
CA ARG A 218 -0.77 -7.03 18.13
C ARG A 218 -1.40 -8.11 17.26
N LEU A 219 -0.65 -9.18 17.02
CA LEU A 219 -1.12 -10.36 16.32
C LEU A 219 -1.45 -11.46 17.33
N TYR A 220 -2.56 -12.15 17.10
CA TYR A 220 -2.99 -13.34 17.84
C TYR A 220 -3.33 -14.49 16.89
N LYS A 221 -2.98 -15.72 17.28
CA LYS A 221 -3.34 -16.97 16.61
C LYS A 221 -4.20 -17.81 17.55
N ASN A 222 -5.43 -18.13 17.16
CA ASN A 222 -6.38 -18.91 17.99
C ASN A 222 -6.48 -18.37 19.43
N GLY A 223 -6.53 -17.04 19.58
CA GLY A 223 -6.60 -16.35 20.87
C GLY A 223 -5.27 -16.17 21.59
N ASN A 224 -4.20 -16.85 21.20
CA ASN A 224 -2.89 -16.72 21.81
C ASN A 224 -2.10 -15.57 21.19
N TYR A 225 -1.49 -14.74 22.01
CA TYR A 225 -0.61 -13.67 21.55
C TYR A 225 0.60 -14.24 20.78
N VAL A 226 0.89 -13.65 19.64
CA VAL A 226 2.04 -14.01 18.80
C VAL A 226 3.14 -12.98 18.94
N THR A 227 2.86 -11.76 18.49
CA THR A 227 3.86 -10.68 18.47
C THR A 227 3.17 -9.31 18.33
N THR A 228 3.94 -8.25 18.56
CA THR A 228 3.60 -6.89 18.13
C THR A 228 4.35 -6.59 16.83
N LEU A 229 3.62 -6.13 15.82
CA LEU A 229 4.19 -5.90 14.50
C LEU A 229 5.23 -4.79 14.53
N ARG A 230 6.28 -4.95 13.73
CA ARG A 230 7.28 -3.91 13.53
C ARG A 230 6.84 -2.90 12.46
N THR A 231 7.29 -1.67 12.61
CA THR A 231 7.09 -0.62 11.62
C THR A 231 7.97 -0.87 10.39
N GLY A 232 7.44 -0.66 9.20
CA GLY A 232 8.19 -0.71 7.95
C GLY A 232 9.07 0.52 7.75
N ASP A 233 10.01 0.42 6.82
CA ASP A 233 10.96 1.49 6.51
C ASP A 233 10.37 2.49 5.49
N TYR A 234 9.55 3.40 6.00
CA TYR A 234 8.91 4.50 5.24
C TYR A 234 9.00 5.81 6.03
N PRO A 235 10.21 6.40 6.14
CA PRO A 235 10.49 7.48 7.10
C PRO A 235 9.72 8.78 6.84
N GLY A 236 9.22 8.99 5.62
CA GLY A 236 8.43 10.18 5.27
C GLY A 236 6.94 10.06 5.61
N LEU A 237 6.44 8.88 5.96
CA LEU A 237 5.03 8.68 6.27
C LEU A 237 4.74 8.92 7.74
N PRO A 238 3.67 9.67 8.09
CA PRO A 238 3.17 9.76 9.48
C PRO A 238 2.84 8.39 10.08
N HIS A 239 2.22 7.52 9.29
CA HIS A 239 1.83 6.17 9.67
C HIS A 239 2.37 5.14 8.68
N PRO A 240 3.63 4.72 8.83
CA PRO A 240 4.24 3.71 7.95
C PRO A 240 3.49 2.38 8.00
N PRO A 241 3.40 1.63 6.87
CA PRO A 241 2.90 0.26 6.90
C PRO A 241 3.63 -0.58 7.95
N MET A 242 2.90 -1.33 8.75
CA MET A 242 3.47 -2.30 9.68
C MET A 242 3.69 -3.63 8.97
N ILE A 243 4.77 -4.32 9.31
CA ILE A 243 5.20 -5.56 8.64
C ILE A 243 4.82 -6.76 9.50
N LEU A 244 4.08 -7.68 8.89
CA LEU A 244 3.71 -8.96 9.45
C LEU A 244 4.56 -10.05 8.78
N ASP A 245 5.75 -10.25 9.31
CA ASP A 245 6.74 -11.24 8.84
C ASP A 245 7.04 -12.32 9.89
N ASP A 246 6.60 -12.13 11.13
CA ASP A 246 6.69 -13.14 12.19
C ASP A 246 5.27 -13.60 12.60
N ILE A 247 4.93 -14.85 12.23
CA ILE A 247 3.67 -15.51 12.57
C ILE A 247 3.82 -16.52 13.71
N ILE A 248 4.97 -16.60 14.33
CA ILE A 248 5.33 -17.53 15.39
C ILE A 248 5.49 -16.79 16.73
N GLY A 249 6.26 -15.70 16.75
CA GLY A 249 6.50 -14.85 17.93
C GLY A 249 6.78 -15.65 19.18
N GLU A 250 5.99 -15.43 20.23
CA GLU A 250 6.14 -16.07 21.56
C GLU A 250 5.44 -17.45 21.64
N LEU A 251 4.91 -18.00 20.55
CA LEU A 251 4.16 -19.26 20.63
C LEU A 251 5.04 -20.47 20.97
N LEU A 252 6.34 -20.45 20.64
CA LEU A 252 7.24 -21.54 21.01
C LEU A 252 7.53 -21.57 22.51
N GLU A 253 7.60 -20.42 23.15
CA GLU A 253 7.76 -20.30 24.60
C GLU A 253 6.46 -20.67 25.32
N THR A 254 5.34 -20.13 24.87
CA THR A 254 4.06 -20.23 25.58
C THR A 254 3.33 -21.56 25.35
N GLN A 255 3.49 -22.18 24.18
CA GLN A 255 2.80 -23.42 23.84
C GLN A 255 3.69 -24.69 23.92
N GLU A 256 5.00 -24.55 23.63
CA GLU A 256 5.93 -25.67 23.70
C GLU A 256 6.76 -25.67 24.98
N GLY A 257 6.72 -24.57 25.77
CA GLY A 257 7.49 -24.43 27.00
C GLY A 257 9.00 -24.36 26.75
N PHE A 258 9.42 -23.93 25.57
CA PHE A 258 10.84 -23.76 25.28
C PHE A 258 11.41 -22.54 25.98
N ASP A 259 12.67 -22.63 26.41
CA ASP A 259 13.38 -21.44 26.86
C ASP A 259 13.63 -20.47 25.70
N GLU A 260 13.81 -19.20 26.02
CA GLU A 260 13.97 -18.10 25.08
C GLU A 260 15.02 -18.40 23.99
N LYS A 261 16.18 -18.94 24.35
CA LYS A 261 17.28 -19.21 23.42
C LYS A 261 16.91 -20.31 22.42
N LYS A 262 16.19 -21.35 22.89
CA LYS A 262 15.71 -22.42 22.04
C LYS A 262 14.61 -21.93 21.12
N ALA A 263 13.66 -21.19 21.66
CA ALA A 263 12.54 -20.60 20.92
C ALA A 263 13.03 -19.64 19.82
N ASP A 264 13.92 -18.72 20.13
CA ASP A 264 14.50 -17.78 19.16
C ASP A 264 15.21 -18.50 18.01
N LEU A 265 16.02 -19.51 18.33
CA LEU A 265 16.76 -20.25 17.31
C LEU A 265 15.81 -21.03 16.40
N LEU A 266 14.79 -21.69 16.96
CA LEU A 266 13.83 -22.46 16.19
C LEU A 266 12.90 -21.55 15.39
N ARG A 267 12.44 -20.44 15.96
CA ARG A 267 11.67 -19.41 15.26
C ARG A 267 12.41 -18.90 14.02
N ALA A 268 13.69 -18.54 14.18
CA ALA A 268 14.50 -18.10 13.06
C ALA A 268 14.65 -19.19 11.98
N CYS A 269 14.79 -20.45 12.34
CA CYS A 269 14.83 -21.55 11.39
C CYS A 269 13.50 -21.74 10.65
N LEU A 270 12.38 -21.74 11.38
CA LEU A 270 11.05 -21.93 10.80
C LEU A 270 10.67 -20.78 9.87
N LEU A 271 10.96 -19.53 10.25
CA LEU A 271 10.72 -18.36 9.42
C LEU A 271 11.62 -18.33 8.18
N ALA A 272 12.85 -18.83 8.26
CA ALA A 272 13.72 -18.99 7.09
C ALA A 272 13.15 -20.01 6.09
N VAL A 273 12.67 -21.15 6.59
CA VAL A 273 11.99 -22.16 5.74
C VAL A 273 10.72 -21.59 5.11
N ARG A 274 9.94 -20.85 5.89
CA ARG A 274 8.76 -20.13 5.38
C ARG A 274 9.13 -19.19 4.22
N LYS A 275 10.20 -18.42 4.39
CA LYS A 275 10.60 -17.39 3.42
C LYS A 275 11.23 -17.94 2.15
N HIS A 276 12.08 -18.95 2.27
CA HIS A 276 12.92 -19.45 1.17
C HIS A 276 12.49 -20.82 0.65
N GLY A 277 11.65 -21.54 1.39
CA GLY A 277 11.43 -22.97 1.17
C GLY A 277 12.64 -23.81 1.58
N LEU A 278 12.40 -25.05 1.96
CA LEU A 278 13.46 -25.95 2.45
C LEU A 278 14.56 -26.21 1.39
N ALA A 279 14.17 -26.29 0.12
CA ALA A 279 15.09 -26.58 -0.99
C ALA A 279 15.99 -25.38 -1.38
N HIS A 280 15.65 -24.17 -0.97
CA HIS A 280 16.34 -22.94 -1.36
C HIS A 280 16.87 -22.13 -0.17
N LEU A 281 17.08 -22.81 0.97
CA LEU A 281 17.63 -22.15 2.16
C LEU A 281 19.03 -21.60 1.91
N PRO A 282 19.32 -20.36 2.29
CA PRO A 282 20.66 -19.81 2.31
C PRO A 282 21.61 -20.67 3.17
N PRO A 283 22.90 -20.76 2.82
CA PRO A 283 23.89 -21.55 3.58
C PRO A 283 23.94 -21.24 5.07
N ALA A 284 23.78 -19.95 5.44
CA ALA A 284 23.74 -19.53 6.84
C ALA A 284 22.55 -20.11 7.61
N ASP A 285 21.38 -20.20 6.95
CA ASP A 285 20.16 -20.75 7.56
C ASP A 285 20.22 -22.27 7.66
N LEU A 286 20.82 -22.95 6.66
CA LEU A 286 21.13 -24.38 6.76
C LEU A 286 22.07 -24.68 7.93
N ALA A 287 23.12 -23.89 8.11
CA ALA A 287 24.03 -24.03 9.25
C ALA A 287 23.31 -23.81 10.58
N ARG A 288 22.44 -22.79 10.64
CA ARG A 288 21.60 -22.51 11.81
C ARG A 288 20.69 -23.68 12.17
N MET A 289 20.06 -24.30 11.17
CA MET A 289 19.23 -25.52 11.36
C MET A 289 20.07 -26.67 11.90
N GLY A 290 21.26 -26.93 11.34
CA GLY A 290 22.16 -27.95 11.83
C GLY A 290 22.54 -27.76 13.30
N VAL A 291 22.84 -26.50 13.69
CA VAL A 291 23.11 -26.14 15.09
C VAL A 291 21.87 -26.40 15.96
N ALA A 292 20.68 -26.01 15.53
CA ALA A 292 19.45 -26.21 16.28
C ALA A 292 19.16 -27.69 16.52
N MET A 293 19.24 -28.50 15.47
CA MET A 293 19.01 -29.94 15.56
C MET A 293 20.01 -30.62 16.50
N THR A 294 21.31 -30.33 16.34
CA THR A 294 22.37 -30.93 17.15
C THR A 294 22.28 -30.49 18.60
N LYS A 295 22.16 -29.19 18.84
CA LYS A 295 22.18 -28.62 20.20
C LYS A 295 20.99 -29.07 21.05
N TYR A 296 19.82 -29.23 20.43
CA TYR A 296 18.59 -29.57 21.15
C TYR A 296 18.11 -31.00 20.91
N GLY A 297 18.90 -31.82 20.23
CA GLY A 297 18.58 -33.21 19.97
C GLY A 297 17.32 -33.44 19.15
N LEU A 298 17.01 -32.51 18.21
CA LEU A 298 15.79 -32.56 17.42
C LEU A 298 15.99 -33.51 16.23
N THR A 299 14.96 -34.30 15.98
CA THR A 299 14.88 -35.11 14.76
C THR A 299 14.24 -34.33 13.61
N PHE A 300 14.34 -34.83 12.39
CA PHE A 300 13.62 -34.25 11.25
C PHE A 300 12.10 -34.29 11.46
N ALA A 301 11.59 -35.34 12.10
CA ALA A 301 10.16 -35.45 12.43
C ALA A 301 9.70 -34.35 13.40
N ASP A 302 10.54 -34.01 14.40
CA ASP A 302 10.24 -32.90 15.32
C ASP A 302 10.19 -31.55 14.57
N ALA A 303 11.15 -31.32 13.69
CA ALA A 303 11.17 -30.12 12.86
C ALA A 303 9.95 -30.04 11.95
N GLN A 304 9.56 -31.14 11.32
CA GLN A 304 8.37 -31.23 10.47
C GLN A 304 7.08 -30.98 11.25
N LYS A 305 6.97 -31.52 12.47
CA LYS A 305 5.82 -31.27 13.37
C LYS A 305 5.71 -29.79 13.74
N LEU A 306 6.82 -29.16 14.13
CA LEU A 306 6.82 -27.73 14.45
C LEU A 306 6.48 -26.89 13.21
N TYR A 307 7.05 -27.21 12.06
CA TYR A 307 6.71 -26.53 10.82
C TYR A 307 5.21 -26.64 10.48
N GLY A 308 4.65 -27.86 10.53
CA GLY A 308 3.23 -28.08 10.26
C GLY A 308 2.31 -27.32 11.22
N LYS A 309 2.70 -27.22 12.51
CA LYS A 309 1.91 -26.51 13.52
C LYS A 309 1.98 -24.99 13.38
N TYR A 310 3.14 -24.42 13.08
CA TYR A 310 3.36 -22.97 13.17
C TYR A 310 3.43 -22.25 11.83
N VAL A 311 3.77 -22.94 10.75
CA VAL A 311 4.02 -22.36 9.43
C VAL A 311 3.11 -22.92 8.37
N GLY A 312 3.17 -24.23 8.12
CA GLY A 312 2.45 -24.89 7.02
C GLY A 312 0.97 -25.05 7.29
N ASN A 313 0.62 -25.62 8.42
CA ASN A 313 -0.75 -25.88 8.90
C ASN A 313 -1.73 -26.51 7.88
N TRP A 314 -1.22 -27.05 6.76
CA TRP A 314 -2.08 -27.70 5.76
C TRP A 314 -2.59 -29.06 6.30
N GLY A 315 -3.91 -29.25 6.28
CA GLY A 315 -4.56 -30.40 6.92
C GLY A 315 -4.57 -30.37 8.46
N GLY A 316 -4.18 -29.26 9.06
CA GLY A 316 -4.20 -29.03 10.50
C GLY A 316 -5.53 -28.42 11.00
N GLU A 317 -5.48 -27.84 12.18
CA GLU A 317 -6.61 -27.13 12.76
C GLU A 317 -6.91 -25.85 12.02
N ALA A 318 -8.20 -25.48 11.98
CA ALA A 318 -8.62 -24.17 11.48
C ALA A 318 -7.92 -23.05 12.28
N THR A 319 -7.34 -22.11 11.57
CA THR A 319 -6.62 -20.99 12.19
C THR A 319 -7.45 -19.73 12.14
N VAL A 320 -7.59 -19.08 13.28
CA VAL A 320 -8.19 -17.74 13.42
C VAL A 320 -7.10 -16.77 13.79
N TRP A 321 -6.89 -15.78 12.93
CA TRP A 321 -5.96 -14.68 13.20
C TRP A 321 -6.75 -13.46 13.68
N ARG A 322 -6.24 -12.77 14.69
CA ARG A 322 -6.77 -11.48 15.13
C ARG A 322 -5.65 -10.46 15.19
N LEU A 323 -5.94 -9.28 14.65
CA LEU A 323 -5.10 -8.10 14.74
C LEU A 323 -5.82 -7.08 15.63
N ASP A 324 -5.16 -6.60 16.66
CA ASP A 324 -5.65 -5.55 17.55
C ASP A 324 -4.80 -4.29 17.35
N ALA A 325 -5.40 -3.21 16.87
CA ALA A 325 -4.79 -1.90 16.74
C ALA A 325 -4.90 -1.12 18.04
N LEU A 326 -3.80 -0.54 18.53
CA LEU A 326 -3.73 0.19 19.78
C LEU A 326 -3.35 1.65 19.57
N LYS A 327 -4.08 2.57 20.22
CA LYS A 327 -3.72 3.98 20.38
C LYS A 327 -3.64 4.30 21.89
N GLY A 328 -2.53 4.90 22.32
CA GLY A 328 -2.31 5.17 23.74
C GLY A 328 -2.40 3.94 24.63
N GLY A 329 -1.97 2.77 24.13
CA GLY A 329 -2.00 1.49 24.85
C GLY A 329 -3.38 0.81 24.93
N LYS A 330 -4.43 1.42 24.39
CA LYS A 330 -5.79 0.87 24.37
C LYS A 330 -6.14 0.33 22.98
N VAL A 331 -6.82 -0.81 22.92
CA VAL A 331 -7.35 -1.36 21.66
C VAL A 331 -8.45 -0.43 21.15
N THR A 332 -8.29 0.07 19.94
CA THR A 332 -9.22 0.98 19.27
C THR A 332 -9.91 0.35 18.07
N SER A 333 -9.34 -0.72 17.52
CA SER A 333 -9.94 -1.50 16.44
C SER A 333 -9.38 -2.91 16.47
N SER A 334 -10.20 -3.87 16.03
CA SER A 334 -9.80 -5.27 15.88
C SER A 334 -10.34 -5.83 14.59
N VAL A 335 -9.55 -6.67 13.91
CA VAL A 335 -9.98 -7.44 12.75
C VAL A 335 -9.66 -8.90 12.97
N THR A 336 -10.62 -9.77 12.62
CA THR A 336 -10.46 -11.22 12.69
C THR A 336 -10.43 -11.78 11.26
N LEU A 337 -9.45 -12.62 10.98
CA LEU A 337 -9.27 -13.29 9.70
C LEU A 337 -9.40 -14.79 9.93
N CYS A 338 -10.35 -15.43 9.21
CA CYS A 338 -10.65 -16.85 9.31
C CYS A 338 -10.47 -17.52 7.93
N PRO A 339 -9.23 -17.66 7.44
CA PRO A 339 -8.97 -18.00 6.04
C PRO A 339 -9.46 -19.39 5.65
N SER A 340 -9.52 -20.33 6.58
CA SER A 340 -9.76 -21.75 6.25
C SER A 340 -11.10 -22.30 6.73
N ALA A 341 -11.86 -21.56 7.54
CA ALA A 341 -12.81 -22.27 8.39
C ALA A 341 -14.27 -22.14 8.00
N GLN A 342 -14.72 -21.02 7.53
CA GLN A 342 -16.17 -20.83 7.32
C GLN A 342 -16.44 -19.65 6.37
N LEU A 343 -17.40 -19.85 5.49
CA LEU A 343 -18.07 -18.77 4.81
C LEU A 343 -18.81 -17.92 5.86
N GLN A 344 -18.25 -16.81 6.27
CA GLN A 344 -18.98 -15.81 7.05
C GLN A 344 -19.71 -14.90 6.08
N LEU A 345 -21.02 -15.04 6.03
CA LEU A 345 -21.87 -14.03 5.40
C LEU A 345 -21.98 -12.87 6.41
N GLU A 346 -21.18 -11.85 6.25
CA GLU A 346 -21.40 -10.58 6.91
C GLU A 346 -22.51 -9.85 6.15
N GLY A 347 -23.73 -10.06 6.60
CA GLY A 347 -24.88 -9.27 6.18
C GLY A 347 -25.09 -8.08 7.13
N PRO A 348 -25.82 -7.04 6.69
CA PRO A 348 -26.24 -5.98 7.59
C PRO A 348 -27.04 -6.60 8.76
N THR A 349 -26.74 -6.19 9.98
CA THR A 349 -27.42 -6.65 11.21
C THR A 349 -28.86 -6.16 11.36
N SER A 350 -29.35 -5.36 10.42
CA SER A 350 -30.72 -4.92 10.30
C SER A 350 -31.40 -5.66 9.13
N HIS A 351 -32.55 -6.27 9.37
CA HIS A 351 -33.44 -6.73 8.31
C HIS A 351 -33.90 -5.53 7.50
N THR A 352 -33.22 -5.25 6.39
CA THR A 352 -33.75 -4.39 5.36
C THR A 352 -34.56 -5.31 4.44
N GLU A 353 -35.87 -5.22 4.49
CA GLU A 353 -36.72 -5.83 3.46
C GLU A 353 -36.30 -5.20 2.12
N LEU A 354 -35.78 -6.03 1.22
CA LEU A 354 -35.52 -5.59 -0.16
C LEU A 354 -36.87 -5.31 -0.81
N PRO A 355 -37.00 -4.20 -1.55
CA PRO A 355 -38.23 -3.96 -2.33
C PRO A 355 -38.50 -5.16 -3.24
N GLU A 356 -39.78 -5.62 -3.26
CA GLU A 356 -40.21 -6.68 -4.17
C GLU A 356 -39.86 -6.25 -5.63
N GLY A 357 -38.92 -6.98 -6.27
CA GLY A 357 -38.55 -6.77 -7.66
C GLY A 357 -37.07 -6.63 -7.95
N ASP A 358 -36.21 -6.48 -6.95
CA ASP A 358 -34.76 -6.41 -7.19
C ASP A 358 -34.14 -7.81 -7.19
N THR A 359 -33.93 -8.35 -8.39
CA THR A 359 -33.08 -9.52 -8.60
C THR A 359 -31.64 -9.04 -8.73
N TYR A 360 -30.85 -9.19 -7.67
CA TYR A 360 -29.38 -9.12 -7.81
C TYR A 360 -28.93 -10.45 -8.40
N GLY A 361 -28.47 -10.40 -9.67
CA GLY A 361 -27.79 -11.53 -10.29
C GLY A 361 -26.53 -11.88 -9.51
N MET A 362 -26.40 -13.18 -9.19
CA MET A 362 -25.17 -13.76 -8.61
C MET A 362 -24.02 -13.70 -9.63
#